data_c29b0c4a20b3c36c0de563405bfc5b58
#
_entry.id   c29b0c4a20b3c36c0de563405bfc5b58
#
_cell.length_a   1.000
_cell.length_b   1.000
_cell.length_c   1.000
_cell.angle_alpha   90.00
_cell.angle_beta   90.00
_cell.angle_gamma   90.00
#
_symmetry.space_group_name_H-M   'P 1'
#
loop_
_entity.id
_entity.type
_entity.pdbx_description
1 polymer ?
#
loop_
_entity_poly.entity_id
_entity_poly.type
_entity_poly.pdbx_seq_one_letter_code
_entity_poly.pdbx_strand_id
1 'polypeptide(L)'
;MIRIIKIGGKLIENDAVLNGLCDELSACYRDSVLVHGGGSMAGQLSARLGIRTRMIDGRRITGRETLEVAVMAYAGWANKKLVAALQ
;
A
#
# COMPACT_ATOMS: atom_id res chain seq x y z
N MET A 1 -23.81 10.12 -1.62
CA MET A 1 -23.18 9.01 -2.38
C MET A 1 -21.78 8.79 -1.88
N ILE A 2 -21.43 7.55 -1.59
CA ILE A 2 -20.08 7.21 -1.17
C ILE A 2 -19.19 7.01 -2.40
N ARG A 3 -18.03 7.64 -2.39
CA ARG A 3 -17.05 7.53 -3.46
C ARG A 3 -15.94 6.57 -3.04
N ILE A 4 -15.60 5.64 -3.90
CA ILE A 4 -14.48 4.71 -3.67
C ILE A 4 -13.32 5.12 -4.58
N ILE A 5 -12.17 5.37 -3.96
CA ILE A 5 -10.96 5.80 -4.67
C ILE A 5 -9.88 4.75 -4.46
N LYS A 6 -9.38 4.18 -5.55
CA LYS A 6 -8.29 3.19 -5.51
C LYS A 6 -6.96 3.88 -5.77
N ILE A 7 -6.02 3.66 -4.87
CA ILE A 7 -4.66 4.22 -4.97
C ILE A 7 -3.69 3.06 -5.19
N GLY A 8 -2.94 3.11 -6.29
CA GLY A 8 -1.90 2.11 -6.57
C GLY A 8 -0.73 2.20 -5.61
N GLY A 9 -0.10 1.06 -5.30
CA GLY A 9 1.00 1.02 -4.35
C GLY A 9 2.21 1.86 -4.75
N LYS A 10 2.47 2.02 -6.04
CA LYS A 10 3.58 2.85 -6.51
C LYS A 10 3.41 4.32 -6.14
N LEU A 11 2.18 4.80 -6.06
CA LEU A 11 1.90 6.18 -5.64
C LEU A 11 2.27 6.38 -4.16
N ILE A 12 2.04 5.35 -3.33
CA ILE A 12 2.36 5.42 -1.90
C ILE A 12 3.87 5.42 -1.69
N GLU A 13 4.64 4.78 -2.55
CA GLU A 13 6.09 4.73 -2.46
C GLU A 13 6.78 6.06 -2.76
N ASN A 14 6.14 6.92 -3.55
CA ASN A 14 6.72 8.21 -3.95
C ASN A 14 6.14 9.33 -3.10
N ASP A 15 6.95 9.89 -2.21
CA ASP A 15 6.49 10.91 -1.25
C ASP A 15 5.95 12.17 -1.92
N ALA A 16 6.59 12.64 -2.99
CA ALA A 16 6.15 13.84 -3.68
C ALA A 16 4.79 13.63 -4.34
N VAL A 17 4.61 12.48 -5.01
CA VAL A 17 3.34 12.12 -5.64
C VAL A 17 2.25 11.92 -4.59
N LEU A 18 2.59 11.25 -3.49
CA LEU A 18 1.65 11.02 -2.40
C LEU A 18 1.16 12.32 -1.80
N ASN A 19 2.07 13.26 -1.52
CA ASN A 19 1.71 14.55 -0.95
C ASN A 19 0.81 15.36 -1.90
N GLY A 20 1.12 15.36 -3.20
CA GLY A 20 0.26 16.01 -4.20
C GLY A 20 -1.13 15.39 -4.27
N LEU A 21 -1.21 14.07 -4.22
CA LEU A 21 -2.49 13.36 -4.19
C LEU A 21 -3.28 13.70 -2.94
N CYS A 22 -2.63 13.74 -1.78
CA CYS A 22 -3.29 14.08 -0.52
C CYS A 22 -3.83 15.51 -0.53
N ASP A 23 -3.12 16.44 -1.14
CA ASP A 23 -3.59 17.80 -1.31
C ASP A 23 -4.87 17.84 -2.16
N GLU A 24 -4.92 17.09 -3.25
CA GLU A 24 -6.12 16.99 -4.07
C GLU A 24 -7.26 16.32 -3.30
N LEU A 25 -6.97 15.26 -2.56
CA LEU A 25 -7.97 14.54 -1.78
C LEU A 25 -8.55 15.39 -0.65
N SER A 26 -7.79 16.34 -0.13
CA SER A 26 -8.28 17.24 0.93
C SER A 26 -9.50 18.04 0.51
N ALA A 27 -9.69 18.26 -0.78
CA ALA A 27 -10.85 18.96 -1.33
C ALA A 27 -12.08 18.07 -1.48
N CYS A 28 -11.94 16.74 -1.46
CA CYS A 28 -13.03 15.82 -1.75
C CYS A 28 -13.06 14.59 -0.84
N TYR A 29 -12.44 14.66 0.34
CA TYR A 29 -12.32 13.48 1.21
C TYR A 29 -13.66 13.03 1.83
N ARG A 30 -14.63 13.93 1.92
CA ARG A 30 -15.91 13.60 2.51
C ARG A 30 -16.63 12.54 1.68
N ASP A 31 -17.22 11.58 2.36
CA ASP A 31 -17.95 10.47 1.73
C ASP A 31 -17.06 9.63 0.80
N SER A 32 -15.76 9.57 1.10
CA SER A 32 -14.81 8.80 0.33
C SER A 32 -14.22 7.66 1.15
N VAL A 33 -14.03 6.51 0.48
CA VAL A 33 -13.30 5.37 1.01
C VAL A 33 -12.08 5.18 0.11
N LEU A 34 -10.90 5.18 0.71
CA LEU A 34 -9.66 4.96 -0.02
C LEU A 34 -9.27 3.48 0.08
N VAL A 35 -9.04 2.86 -1.06
CA VAL A 35 -8.54 1.49 -1.15
C VAL A 35 -7.14 1.56 -1.75
N HIS A 36 -6.17 0.91 -1.13
CA HIS A 36 -4.80 0.97 -1.60
C HIS A 36 -4.12 -0.39 -1.61
N GLY A 37 -3.10 -0.52 -2.43
CA GLY A 37 -2.17 -1.65 -2.41
C GLY A 37 -0.91 -1.29 -1.65
N GLY A 38 0.14 -2.06 -1.83
CA GLY A 38 1.44 -1.82 -1.20
C GLY A 38 2.60 -1.74 -2.18
N GLY A 39 2.34 -1.93 -3.48
CA GLY A 39 3.38 -1.90 -4.50
C GLY A 39 4.47 -2.92 -4.22
N SER A 40 5.73 -2.48 -4.22
CA SER A 40 6.88 -3.33 -3.96
C SER A 40 7.25 -3.45 -2.47
N MET A 41 6.50 -2.82 -1.57
CA MET A 41 6.84 -2.77 -0.14
C MET A 41 6.93 -4.15 0.50
N ALA A 42 5.99 -5.05 0.17
CA ALA A 42 6.03 -6.42 0.70
C ALA A 42 7.26 -7.17 0.21
N GLY A 43 7.63 -7.01 -1.06
CA GLY A 43 8.85 -7.62 -1.61
C GLY A 43 10.11 -7.08 -0.95
N GLN A 44 10.19 -5.77 -0.73
CA GLN A 44 11.31 -5.15 -0.04
C GLN A 44 11.44 -5.65 1.39
N LEU A 45 10.34 -5.73 2.12
CA LEU A 45 10.33 -6.22 3.48
C LEU A 45 10.71 -7.69 3.56
N SER A 46 10.17 -8.52 2.64
CA SER A 46 10.55 -9.94 2.55
C SER A 46 12.06 -10.10 2.34
N ALA A 47 12.64 -9.30 1.45
CA ALA A 47 14.08 -9.33 1.19
C ALA A 47 14.90 -8.98 2.44
N ARG A 48 14.49 -7.96 3.18
CA ARG A 48 15.15 -7.57 4.43
C ARG A 48 15.07 -8.65 5.50
N LEU A 49 13.98 -9.41 5.52
CA LEU A 49 13.77 -10.49 6.49
C LEU A 49 14.32 -11.83 6.03
N GLY A 50 14.88 -11.92 4.82
CA GLY A 50 15.42 -13.15 4.27
C GLY A 50 14.35 -14.16 3.85
N ILE A 51 13.13 -13.70 3.59
CA ILE A 51 12.03 -14.56 3.17
C ILE A 51 11.96 -14.58 1.65
N ARG A 52 11.98 -15.77 1.08
CA ARG A 52 11.89 -15.95 -0.38
C ARG A 52 10.45 -15.78 -0.85
N THR A 53 10.27 -14.90 -1.83
CA THR A 53 9.00 -14.77 -2.51
C THR A 53 8.96 -15.76 -3.68
N ARG A 54 7.90 -16.58 -3.73
CA ARG A 54 7.68 -17.51 -4.84
C ARG A 54 6.60 -16.95 -5.74
N MET A 55 6.87 -16.95 -7.04
CA MET A 55 5.94 -16.48 -8.06
C MET A 55 5.60 -17.65 -9.01
N ILE A 56 4.32 -17.80 -9.33
CA ILE A 56 3.85 -18.74 -10.36
C ILE A 56 2.89 -17.95 -11.26
N ASP A 57 3.20 -17.94 -12.56
CA ASP A 57 2.38 -17.27 -13.58
C ASP A 57 2.07 -15.80 -13.22
N GLY A 58 3.08 -15.09 -12.71
CA GLY A 58 2.92 -13.70 -12.31
C GLY A 58 2.19 -13.48 -11.00
N ARG A 59 1.79 -14.54 -10.31
CA ARG A 59 1.09 -14.46 -9.03
C ARG A 59 2.02 -14.87 -7.90
N ARG A 60 1.96 -14.12 -6.81
CA ARG A 60 2.70 -14.44 -5.59
C ARG A 60 2.03 -15.62 -4.88
N ILE A 61 2.83 -16.66 -4.57
CA ILE A 61 2.36 -17.73 -3.71
C ILE A 61 2.46 -17.24 -2.27
N THR A 62 1.32 -17.19 -1.59
CA THR A 62 1.26 -16.65 -0.24
C THR A 62 1.21 -17.78 0.78
N GLY A 63 2.40 -18.17 1.27
CA GLY A 63 2.53 -19.02 2.45
C GLY A 63 2.34 -18.21 3.72
N ARG A 64 2.48 -18.86 4.88
CA ARG A 64 2.27 -18.21 6.18
C ARG A 64 3.19 -17.01 6.40
N GLU A 65 4.49 -17.18 6.20
CA GLU A 65 5.46 -16.11 6.39
C GLU A 65 5.23 -14.97 5.40
N THR A 66 4.93 -15.29 4.15
CA THR A 66 4.64 -14.30 3.11
C THR A 66 3.37 -13.52 3.46
N LEU A 67 2.36 -14.19 4.02
CA LEU A 67 1.14 -13.51 4.46
C LEU A 67 1.41 -12.55 5.61
N GLU A 68 2.20 -12.96 6.59
CA GLU A 68 2.59 -12.10 7.72
C GLU A 68 3.31 -10.84 7.22
N VAL A 69 4.23 -11.00 6.28
CA VAL A 69 4.95 -9.87 5.67
C VAL A 69 3.99 -8.97 4.89
N ALA A 70 3.06 -9.56 4.14
CA ALA A 70 2.08 -8.78 3.38
C ALA A 70 1.21 -7.94 4.32
N VAL A 71 0.78 -8.49 5.44
CA VAL A 71 0.01 -7.76 6.46
C VAL A 71 0.84 -6.62 7.05
N MET A 72 2.10 -6.88 7.42
CA MET A 72 2.99 -5.84 7.93
C MET A 72 3.19 -4.71 6.93
N ALA A 73 3.43 -5.04 5.66
CA ALA A 73 3.70 -4.06 4.63
C ALA A 73 2.44 -3.27 4.24
N TYR A 74 1.33 -3.94 4.02
CA TYR A 74 0.13 -3.29 3.50
C TYR A 74 -0.70 -2.63 4.58
N ALA A 75 -1.02 -3.34 5.64
CA ALA A 75 -1.82 -2.78 6.74
C ALA A 75 -1.00 -1.92 7.69
N GLY A 76 0.29 -2.19 7.81
CA GLY A 76 1.20 -1.42 8.64
C GLY A 76 1.86 -0.28 7.88
N TRP A 77 2.90 -0.56 7.14
CA TRP A 77 3.76 0.44 6.51
C TRP A 77 3.01 1.30 5.49
N ALA A 78 2.41 0.69 4.45
CA ALA A 78 1.73 1.44 3.40
C ALA A 78 0.52 2.20 3.94
N ASN A 79 -0.33 1.54 4.72
CA ASN A 79 -1.53 2.16 5.28
C ASN A 79 -1.20 3.34 6.19
N LYS A 80 -0.27 3.14 7.12
CA LYS A 80 0.07 4.19 8.08
C LYS A 80 0.82 5.35 7.43
N LYS A 81 1.61 5.07 6.39
CA LYS A 81 2.23 6.13 5.59
C LYS A 81 1.16 7.01 4.93
N LEU A 82 0.13 6.38 4.36
CA LEU A 82 -0.99 7.10 3.75
C LEU A 82 -1.79 7.88 4.79
N VAL A 83 -2.11 7.25 5.91
CA VAL A 83 -2.85 7.91 7.00
C VAL A 83 -2.08 9.12 7.52
N ALA A 84 -0.77 8.99 7.74
CA ALA A 84 0.07 10.09 8.19
C ALA A 84 0.06 11.26 7.19
N ALA A 85 0.11 10.95 5.90
CA ALA A 85 0.10 11.97 4.85
C ALA A 85 -1.25 12.69 4.76
N LEU A 86 -2.35 12.01 5.10
CA LEU A 86 -3.69 12.59 5.06
C LEU A 86 -4.01 13.45 6.30
N GLN A 87 -3.30 13.26 7.37
CA GLN A 87 -3.44 14.07 8.57
C GLN A 87 -2.59 15.33 8.46
#